data_9ea6909a3e6488b17c3808036d8f622a
#
_entry.id   9ea6909a3e6488b17c3808036d8f622a
#
_cell.length_a   1.000
_cell.length_b   1.000
_cell.length_c   1.000
_cell.angle_alpha   90.00
_cell.angle_beta   90.00
_cell.angle_gamma   90.00
#
_symmetry.space_group_name_H-M   'P 1'
#
loop_
_entity.id
_entity.type
_entity.pdbx_description
1 polymer ?
#
loop_
_entity_poly.entity_id
_entity_poly.type
_entity_poly.pdbx_seq_one_letter_code
_entity_poly.pdbx_strand_id
1 'polypeptide(L)'
;MPAAIVTYVALLMFLQLEMAPALATLLSAFLFLPWVLKSFMRSWVRRVGHFKQVLHIIEALLFVSLILLAFSFGTVNDKWLNGKCLVFLALFLVSLLCAWHELAARMYYERMLRPVFQRILTAPKLASSQVAVIFTYGALIFLVGTLQVYFRQMISYSWAMGCYVAAGLCLLFAFHHMIWLRNPRVGDSGAKHSLGGSVKAELRIIDRIREQKGWWRPVLILFLLLLPQGLMFHARVLYLYMPRANNGLGCSIHEIGFAQGTVGVIAFSVGLFLGRRLVRHYSLERIFWPLALSLVLSPFVYLGMTIWPPQALWQLCLCTMIAQLLFGLGLGICRLPISAISGARYRNTINMLQIPLVSAALFVPMALSGLLVEQLGFNLYFLINALCAPVCLLGVKLLKPKLI
;
A
#
# COMPACT_ATOMS: atom_id res chain seq x y z
N MET A 1 -7.68 8.30 2.20
CA MET A 1 -8.79 7.54 1.61
C MET A 1 -8.53 7.20 0.13
N PRO A 2 -8.34 8.14 -0.86
CA PRO A 2 -8.11 7.77 -2.26
C PRO A 2 -6.94 6.79 -2.47
N ALA A 3 -5.83 6.95 -1.74
CA ALA A 3 -4.71 6.01 -1.80
C ALA A 3 -5.11 4.57 -1.45
N ALA A 4 -6.05 4.38 -0.50
CA ALA A 4 -6.52 3.05 -0.14
C ALA A 4 -7.40 2.42 -1.23
N ILE A 5 -8.13 3.23 -2.04
CA ILE A 5 -8.83 2.73 -3.24
C ILE A 5 -7.83 2.09 -4.20
N VAL A 6 -6.78 2.81 -4.52
CA VAL A 6 -5.73 2.35 -5.44
C VAL A 6 -5.00 1.11 -4.90
N THR A 7 -4.69 1.10 -3.61
CA THR A 7 -3.85 0.06 -3.00
C THR A 7 -4.60 -1.24 -2.73
N TYR A 8 -5.86 -1.16 -2.32
CA TYR A 8 -6.59 -2.33 -1.80
C TYR A 8 -7.85 -2.68 -2.61
N VAL A 9 -8.43 -1.71 -3.32
CA VAL A 9 -9.73 -1.89 -3.99
C VAL A 9 -9.57 -2.10 -5.49
N ALA A 10 -8.55 -1.49 -6.12
CA ALA A 10 -8.35 -1.52 -7.57
C ALA A 10 -8.33 -2.94 -8.17
N LEU A 11 -7.69 -3.90 -7.48
CA LEU A 11 -7.66 -5.29 -7.94
C LEU A 11 -9.08 -5.88 -8.05
N LEU A 12 -9.94 -5.65 -7.04
CA LEU A 12 -11.33 -6.11 -7.08
C LEU A 12 -12.13 -5.44 -8.20
N MET A 13 -11.87 -4.14 -8.47
CA MET A 13 -12.48 -3.46 -9.62
C MET A 13 -12.11 -4.14 -10.93
N PHE A 14 -10.83 -4.44 -11.15
CA PHE A 14 -10.38 -5.12 -12.37
C PHE A 14 -10.92 -6.54 -12.50
N LEU A 15 -10.98 -7.29 -11.41
CA LEU A 15 -11.54 -8.65 -11.42
C LEU A 15 -13.03 -8.65 -11.73
N GLN A 16 -13.80 -7.70 -11.18
CA GLN A 16 -15.22 -7.58 -11.48
C GLN A 16 -15.50 -7.01 -12.89
N LEU A 17 -14.51 -6.37 -13.52
CA LEU A 17 -14.55 -6.03 -14.94
C LEU A 17 -14.14 -7.21 -15.85
N GLU A 18 -14.09 -8.43 -15.29
CA GLU A 18 -13.74 -9.65 -16.02
C GLU A 18 -12.38 -9.55 -16.72
N MET A 19 -11.39 -8.97 -16.06
CA MET A 19 -10.00 -9.00 -16.52
C MET A 19 -9.35 -10.31 -16.03
N ALA A 20 -8.50 -10.89 -16.87
CA ALA A 20 -7.70 -12.06 -16.49
C ALA A 20 -6.88 -11.78 -15.22
N PRO A 21 -6.75 -12.72 -14.28
CA PRO A 21 -6.02 -12.53 -13.02
C PRO A 21 -4.60 -12.00 -13.19
N ALA A 22 -3.86 -12.53 -14.19
CA ALA A 22 -2.51 -12.05 -14.51
C ALA A 22 -2.52 -10.57 -14.89
N LEU A 23 -3.45 -10.14 -15.76
CA LEU A 23 -3.55 -8.74 -16.19
C LEU A 23 -4.02 -7.85 -15.04
N ALA A 24 -5.02 -8.27 -14.26
CA ALA A 24 -5.56 -7.52 -13.14
C ALA A 24 -4.50 -7.25 -12.06
N THR A 25 -3.69 -8.25 -11.71
CA THR A 25 -2.59 -8.10 -10.75
C THR A 25 -1.46 -7.24 -11.28
N LEU A 26 -1.11 -7.39 -12.56
CA LEU A 26 -0.10 -6.57 -13.23
C LEU A 26 -0.51 -5.09 -13.22
N LEU A 27 -1.72 -4.77 -13.68
CA LEU A 27 -2.24 -3.40 -13.69
C LEU A 27 -2.33 -2.82 -12.28
N SER A 28 -2.80 -3.60 -11.30
CA SER A 28 -2.85 -3.18 -9.89
C SER A 28 -1.45 -2.91 -9.34
N ALA A 29 -0.44 -3.71 -9.71
CA ALA A 29 0.94 -3.45 -9.31
C ALA A 29 1.46 -2.14 -9.96
N PHE A 30 1.16 -1.88 -11.23
CA PHE A 30 1.57 -0.62 -11.89
C PHE A 30 1.02 0.63 -11.18
N LEU A 31 -0.11 0.52 -10.48
CA LEU A 31 -0.63 1.62 -9.66
C LEU A 31 0.29 1.97 -8.47
N PHE A 32 1.24 1.10 -8.08
CA PHE A 32 2.27 1.40 -7.07
C PHE A 32 3.48 2.16 -7.61
N LEU A 33 3.63 2.27 -8.93
CA LEU A 33 4.77 2.93 -9.57
C LEU A 33 4.98 4.38 -9.09
N PRO A 34 3.95 5.23 -8.89
CA PRO A 34 4.13 6.57 -8.35
C PRO A 34 4.80 6.60 -6.96
N TRP A 35 4.53 5.60 -6.10
CA TRP A 35 5.21 5.49 -4.79
C TRP A 35 6.66 5.05 -4.91
N VAL A 36 7.00 4.20 -5.88
CA VAL A 36 8.40 3.84 -6.20
C VAL A 36 9.16 5.09 -6.66
N LEU A 37 8.53 5.90 -7.51
CA LEU A 37 9.14 7.12 -8.08
C LEU A 37 9.02 8.36 -7.18
N LYS A 38 8.44 8.24 -5.99
CA LYS A 38 8.12 9.36 -5.09
C LYS A 38 9.32 10.24 -4.74
N SER A 39 10.52 9.67 -4.65
CA SER A 39 11.75 10.42 -4.39
C SER A 39 11.99 11.49 -5.45
N PHE A 40 11.76 11.17 -6.73
CA PHE A 40 11.94 12.11 -7.84
C PHE A 40 10.87 13.20 -7.86
N MET A 41 9.66 12.88 -7.44
CA MET A 41 8.54 13.85 -7.39
C MET A 41 8.76 14.97 -6.37
N ARG A 42 9.61 14.74 -5.36
CA ARG A 42 9.92 15.71 -4.30
C ARG A 42 10.44 17.04 -4.84
N SER A 43 11.24 16.98 -5.90
CA SER A 43 11.82 18.15 -6.55
C SER A 43 10.75 19.11 -7.06
N TRP A 44 9.67 18.57 -7.58
CA TRP A 44 8.53 19.33 -8.11
C TRP A 44 7.75 20.05 -7.01
N VAL A 45 7.42 19.33 -5.95
CA VAL A 45 6.67 19.90 -4.81
C VAL A 45 7.46 21.00 -4.11
N ARG A 46 8.77 20.83 -3.95
CA ARG A 46 9.65 21.86 -3.34
C ARG A 46 9.68 23.18 -4.11
N ARG A 47 9.57 23.12 -5.44
CA ARG A 47 9.66 24.30 -6.30
C ARG A 47 8.48 25.26 -6.12
N VAL A 48 7.30 24.74 -5.83
CA VAL A 48 6.09 25.57 -5.74
C VAL A 48 6.07 26.45 -4.49
N GLY A 49 6.77 26.07 -3.41
CA GLY A 49 6.96 26.89 -2.20
C GLY A 49 5.71 27.05 -1.32
N HIS A 50 4.52 27.16 -1.89
CA HIS A 50 3.25 27.38 -1.19
C HIS A 50 2.52 26.06 -0.90
N PHE A 51 3.03 25.28 0.08
CA PHE A 51 2.52 23.92 0.34
C PHE A 51 1.03 23.81 0.65
N LYS A 52 0.42 24.82 1.31
CA LYS A 52 -1.02 24.82 1.55
C LYS A 52 -1.79 24.89 0.23
N GLN A 53 -1.41 25.80 -0.67
CA GLN A 53 -2.08 25.93 -1.98
C GLN A 53 -1.90 24.68 -2.83
N VAL A 54 -0.68 24.08 -2.83
CA VAL A 54 -0.41 22.81 -3.52
C VAL A 54 -1.31 21.70 -3.01
N LEU A 55 -1.51 21.60 -1.69
CA LEU A 55 -2.40 20.60 -1.11
C LEU A 55 -3.84 20.78 -1.62
N HIS A 56 -4.36 22.02 -1.60
CA HIS A 56 -5.74 22.26 -2.06
C HIS A 56 -5.92 22.00 -3.56
N ILE A 57 -4.93 22.36 -4.39
CA ILE A 57 -4.96 22.04 -5.82
C ILE A 57 -4.98 20.53 -6.04
N ILE A 58 -4.12 19.79 -5.33
CA ILE A 58 -4.08 18.32 -5.46
C ILE A 58 -5.38 17.69 -4.95
N GLU A 59 -5.97 18.20 -3.87
CA GLU A 59 -7.25 17.70 -3.33
C GLU A 59 -8.41 17.95 -4.32
N ALA A 60 -8.45 19.12 -4.97
CA ALA A 60 -9.41 19.41 -6.03
C ALA A 60 -9.21 18.47 -7.24
N LEU A 61 -7.96 18.24 -7.66
CA LEU A 61 -7.66 17.31 -8.74
C LEU A 61 -8.00 15.86 -8.36
N LEU A 62 -7.83 15.45 -7.11
CA LEU A 62 -8.24 14.15 -6.60
C LEU A 62 -9.76 13.99 -6.66
N PHE A 63 -10.51 15.01 -6.28
CA PHE A 63 -11.97 15.01 -6.42
C PHE A 63 -12.38 14.80 -7.87
N VAL A 64 -11.83 15.60 -8.80
CA VAL A 64 -12.14 15.49 -10.22
C VAL A 64 -11.73 14.10 -10.77
N SER A 65 -10.59 13.58 -10.38
CA SER A 65 -10.12 12.25 -10.84
C SER A 65 -10.99 11.10 -10.32
N LEU A 66 -11.58 11.22 -9.12
CA LEU A 66 -12.54 10.25 -8.61
C LEU A 66 -13.89 10.32 -9.33
N ILE A 67 -14.34 11.52 -9.73
CA ILE A 67 -15.51 11.69 -10.62
C ILE A 67 -15.24 11.07 -12.00
N LEU A 68 -14.04 11.30 -12.55
CA LEU A 68 -13.62 10.68 -13.82
C LEU A 68 -13.60 9.15 -13.72
N LEU A 69 -13.12 8.62 -12.60
CA LEU A 69 -13.15 7.18 -12.31
C LEU A 69 -14.59 6.65 -12.26
N ALA A 70 -15.50 7.35 -11.58
CA ALA A 70 -16.90 6.98 -11.53
C ALA A 70 -17.54 6.98 -12.95
N PHE A 71 -17.26 8.00 -13.73
CA PHE A 71 -17.72 8.11 -15.11
C PHE A 71 -17.17 6.98 -16.00
N SER A 72 -15.90 6.59 -15.82
CA SER A 72 -15.28 5.54 -16.61
C SER A 72 -15.95 4.16 -16.45
N PHE A 73 -16.58 3.90 -15.29
CA PHE A 73 -17.40 2.69 -15.11
C PHE A 73 -18.67 2.69 -15.97
N GLY A 74 -19.24 3.86 -16.24
CA GLY A 74 -20.40 4.00 -17.14
C GLY A 74 -20.08 3.67 -18.61
N THR A 75 -18.81 3.82 -19.01
CA THR A 75 -18.36 3.60 -20.39
C THR A 75 -17.78 2.20 -20.66
N VAL A 76 -17.77 1.30 -19.66
CA VAL A 76 -17.15 -0.04 -19.78
C VAL A 76 -17.75 -0.87 -20.92
N ASN A 77 -19.04 -0.72 -21.17
CA ASN A 77 -19.77 -1.46 -22.23
C ASN A 77 -19.86 -0.68 -23.56
N ASP A 78 -19.20 0.47 -23.65
CA ASP A 78 -19.21 1.27 -24.87
C ASP A 78 -18.27 0.64 -25.93
N LYS A 79 -18.78 0.47 -27.14
CA LYS A 79 -18.01 -0.10 -28.27
C LYS A 79 -16.91 0.83 -28.78
N TRP A 80 -17.04 2.12 -28.57
CA TRP A 80 -16.11 3.14 -29.07
C TRP A 80 -14.98 3.47 -28.09
N LEU A 81 -15.24 3.40 -26.79
CA LEU A 81 -14.24 3.60 -25.76
C LEU A 81 -13.87 2.25 -25.11
N ASN A 82 -12.59 1.95 -25.07
CA ASN A 82 -12.12 0.83 -24.24
C ASN A 82 -12.25 1.22 -22.76
N GLY A 83 -13.44 1.08 -22.18
CA GLY A 83 -13.75 1.53 -20.82
C GLY A 83 -12.87 0.90 -19.77
N LYS A 84 -12.39 -0.35 -19.97
CA LYS A 84 -11.44 -0.98 -19.06
C LYS A 84 -10.09 -0.24 -19.01
N CYS A 85 -9.63 0.25 -20.16
CA CYS A 85 -8.43 1.08 -20.25
C CYS A 85 -8.66 2.44 -19.56
N LEU A 86 -9.83 3.05 -19.74
CA LEU A 86 -10.18 4.32 -19.11
C LEU A 86 -10.23 4.20 -17.59
N VAL A 87 -10.78 3.11 -17.04
CA VAL A 87 -10.76 2.81 -15.60
C VAL A 87 -9.32 2.71 -15.07
N PHE A 88 -8.43 2.00 -15.80
CA PHE A 88 -7.01 1.92 -15.41
C PHE A 88 -6.34 3.29 -15.44
N LEU A 89 -6.54 4.09 -16.50
CA LEU A 89 -5.94 5.41 -16.61
C LEU A 89 -6.46 6.36 -15.51
N ALA A 90 -7.74 6.32 -15.20
CA ALA A 90 -8.33 7.11 -14.11
C ALA A 90 -7.74 6.69 -12.75
N LEU A 91 -7.62 5.38 -12.46
CA LEU A 91 -6.96 4.87 -11.25
C LEU A 91 -5.48 5.24 -11.21
N PHE A 92 -4.77 5.22 -12.33
CA PHE A 92 -3.37 5.64 -12.38
C PHE A 92 -3.21 7.13 -12.09
N LEU A 93 -4.12 7.97 -12.61
CA LEU A 93 -4.17 9.40 -12.29
C LEU A 93 -4.42 9.61 -10.78
N VAL A 94 -5.40 8.91 -10.19
CA VAL A 94 -5.64 8.94 -8.73
C VAL A 94 -4.38 8.52 -7.97
N SER A 95 -3.70 7.46 -8.41
CA SER A 95 -2.44 6.99 -7.80
C SER A 95 -1.35 8.06 -7.80
N LEU A 96 -1.13 8.70 -8.95
CA LEU A 96 -0.14 9.75 -9.13
C LEU A 96 -0.43 10.95 -8.21
N LEU A 97 -1.69 11.40 -8.18
CA LEU A 97 -2.14 12.49 -7.32
C LEU A 97 -2.02 12.13 -5.83
N CYS A 98 -2.31 10.89 -5.44
CA CYS A 98 -2.12 10.42 -4.07
C CYS A 98 -0.67 10.44 -3.64
N ALA A 99 0.27 10.02 -4.50
CA ALA A 99 1.70 10.09 -4.20
C ALA A 99 2.17 11.54 -4.03
N TRP A 100 1.69 12.47 -4.84
CA TRP A 100 1.96 13.90 -4.71
C TRP A 100 1.32 14.50 -3.46
N HIS A 101 0.05 14.17 -3.17
CA HIS A 101 -0.64 14.63 -1.98
C HIS A 101 0.10 14.21 -0.70
N GLU A 102 0.49 12.94 -0.61
CA GLU A 102 1.21 12.43 0.55
C GLU A 102 2.57 13.14 0.74
N LEU A 103 3.25 13.45 -0.37
CA LEU A 103 4.51 14.17 -0.33
C LEU A 103 4.32 15.63 0.12
N ALA A 104 3.35 16.34 -0.46
CA ALA A 104 3.01 17.72 -0.11
C ALA A 104 2.54 17.82 1.35
N ALA A 105 1.66 16.93 1.79
CA ALA A 105 1.18 16.85 3.16
C ALA A 105 2.31 16.60 4.16
N ARG A 106 3.26 15.71 3.82
CA ARG A 106 4.44 15.47 4.65
C ARG A 106 5.32 16.73 4.77
N MET A 107 5.58 17.43 3.67
CA MET A 107 6.40 18.63 3.67
C MET A 107 5.71 19.78 4.43
N TYR A 108 4.38 19.91 4.29
CA TYR A 108 3.58 20.82 5.08
C TYR A 108 3.69 20.51 6.59
N TYR A 109 3.50 19.24 6.97
CA TYR A 109 3.59 18.75 8.34
C TYR A 109 5.00 18.99 8.97
N GLU A 110 6.07 18.72 8.21
CA GLU A 110 7.44 18.94 8.66
C GLU A 110 7.75 20.42 8.91
N ARG A 111 7.11 21.34 8.17
CA ARG A 111 7.27 22.80 8.38
C ARG A 111 6.41 23.36 9.50
N MET A 112 5.19 22.86 9.65
CA MET A 112 4.25 23.36 10.65
C MET A 112 4.57 22.91 12.06
N LEU A 113 5.17 21.75 12.24
CA LEU A 113 5.36 21.13 13.54
C LEU A 113 6.85 21.01 13.91
N ARG A 114 7.16 21.42 15.15
CA ARG A 114 8.49 21.20 15.73
C ARG A 114 8.77 19.68 15.83
N PRO A 115 10.03 19.23 15.75
CA PRO A 115 10.41 17.81 15.78
C PRO A 115 9.85 17.03 16.98
N VAL A 116 9.68 17.68 18.14
CA VAL A 116 9.09 17.07 19.34
C VAL A 116 7.64 16.68 19.09
N PHE A 117 6.83 17.61 18.55
CA PHE A 117 5.42 17.34 18.23
C PHE A 117 5.26 16.32 17.11
N GLN A 118 6.17 16.29 16.12
CA GLN A 118 6.19 15.27 15.07
C GLN A 118 6.34 13.86 15.65
N ARG A 119 7.15 13.70 16.71
CA ARG A 119 7.33 12.41 17.40
C ARG A 119 6.06 11.99 18.15
N ILE A 120 5.44 12.92 18.89
CA ILE A 120 4.21 12.67 19.67
C ILE A 120 3.07 12.27 18.73
N LEU A 121 2.91 12.99 17.62
CA LEU A 121 1.81 12.77 16.66
C LEU A 121 2.04 11.58 15.70
N THR A 122 3.14 10.86 15.82
CA THR A 122 3.40 9.68 14.95
C THR A 122 2.36 8.57 15.15
N ALA A 123 1.94 8.30 16.38
CA ALA A 123 0.95 7.27 16.68
C ALA A 123 -0.48 7.66 16.22
N PRO A 124 -0.99 8.87 16.55
CA PRO A 124 -2.26 9.36 16.01
C PRO A 124 -2.30 9.38 14.47
N LYS A 125 -1.23 9.83 13.82
CA LYS A 125 -1.14 9.83 12.35
C LYS A 125 -1.23 8.42 11.77
N LEU A 126 -0.60 7.44 12.40
CA LEU A 126 -0.72 6.05 11.97
C LEU A 126 -2.15 5.54 12.17
N ALA A 127 -2.75 5.78 13.33
CA ALA A 127 -4.12 5.37 13.64
C ALA A 127 -5.11 5.96 12.64
N SER A 128 -5.03 7.26 12.36
CA SER A 128 -5.92 7.91 11.39
C SER A 128 -5.76 7.34 9.97
N SER A 129 -4.55 6.97 9.57
CA SER A 129 -4.33 6.32 8.29
C SER A 129 -4.98 4.93 8.21
N GLN A 130 -4.96 4.16 9.30
CA GLN A 130 -5.60 2.84 9.36
C GLN A 130 -7.13 2.96 9.38
N VAL A 131 -7.68 3.94 10.09
CA VAL A 131 -9.12 4.25 10.05
C VAL A 131 -9.56 4.56 8.61
N ALA A 132 -8.79 5.36 7.86
CA ALA A 132 -9.07 5.64 6.46
C ALA A 132 -9.02 4.37 5.57
N VAL A 133 -8.13 3.41 5.88
CA VAL A 133 -8.08 2.12 5.17
C VAL A 133 -9.30 1.27 5.53
N ILE A 134 -9.69 1.16 6.81
CA ILE A 134 -10.90 0.43 7.24
C ILE A 134 -12.13 1.01 6.54
N PHE A 135 -12.23 2.34 6.50
CA PHE A 135 -13.36 2.98 5.82
C PHE A 135 -13.39 2.66 4.33
N THR A 136 -12.24 2.69 3.66
CA THR A 136 -12.18 2.50 2.20
C THR A 136 -12.24 1.03 1.80
N TYR A 137 -11.45 0.16 2.46
CA TYR A 137 -11.38 -1.25 2.12
C TYR A 137 -12.46 -2.08 2.82
N GLY A 138 -12.98 -1.60 3.95
CA GLY A 138 -14.12 -2.22 4.65
C GLY A 138 -15.45 -1.62 4.20
N ALA A 139 -15.77 -0.41 4.71
CA ALA A 139 -17.10 0.17 4.55
C ALA A 139 -17.47 0.50 3.10
N LEU A 140 -16.54 1.03 2.29
CA LEU A 140 -16.82 1.35 0.87
C LEU A 140 -17.06 0.09 0.06
N ILE A 141 -16.26 -0.97 0.25
CA ILE A 141 -16.46 -2.25 -0.43
C ILE A 141 -17.77 -2.90 0.02
N PHE A 142 -18.08 -2.84 1.32
CA PHE A 142 -19.35 -3.32 1.83
C PHE A 142 -20.52 -2.58 1.19
N LEU A 143 -20.45 -1.25 1.07
CA LEU A 143 -21.44 -0.44 0.37
C LEU A 143 -21.59 -0.88 -1.10
N VAL A 144 -20.49 -1.01 -1.84
CA VAL A 144 -20.53 -1.45 -3.25
C VAL A 144 -21.17 -2.83 -3.36
N GLY A 145 -20.80 -3.77 -2.49
CA GLY A 145 -21.42 -5.10 -2.45
C GLY A 145 -22.92 -5.05 -2.18
N THR A 146 -23.38 -4.19 -1.23
CA THR A 146 -24.80 -3.96 -0.97
C THR A 146 -25.53 -3.39 -2.17
N LEU A 147 -24.92 -2.41 -2.85
CA LEU A 147 -25.48 -1.84 -4.08
C LEU A 147 -25.58 -2.88 -5.20
N GLN A 148 -24.62 -3.80 -5.32
CA GLN A 148 -24.71 -4.90 -6.30
C GLN A 148 -25.91 -5.82 -6.04
N VAL A 149 -26.19 -6.14 -4.78
CA VAL A 149 -27.38 -6.91 -4.42
C VAL A 149 -28.66 -6.12 -4.74
N TYR A 150 -28.71 -4.86 -4.33
CA TYR A 150 -29.89 -3.99 -4.51
C TYR A 150 -30.20 -3.74 -5.99
N PHE A 151 -29.19 -3.45 -6.80
CA PHE A 151 -29.31 -3.18 -8.24
C PHE A 151 -29.16 -4.43 -9.11
N ARG A 152 -29.47 -5.62 -8.59
CA ARG A 152 -29.49 -6.88 -9.35
C ARG A 152 -28.21 -7.12 -10.14
N GLN A 153 -27.05 -7.02 -9.49
CA GLN A 153 -25.73 -7.27 -10.08
C GLN A 153 -25.28 -6.26 -11.16
N MET A 154 -25.79 -5.04 -11.14
CA MET A 154 -25.26 -3.94 -11.97
C MET A 154 -23.86 -3.50 -11.43
N ILE A 155 -22.82 -4.26 -11.78
CA ILE A 155 -21.45 -4.12 -11.26
C ILE A 155 -20.90 -2.71 -11.54
N SER A 156 -20.93 -2.28 -12.81
CA SER A 156 -20.38 -0.97 -13.21
C SER A 156 -21.09 0.18 -12.49
N TYR A 157 -22.41 0.13 -12.37
CA TYR A 157 -23.19 1.15 -11.66
C TYR A 157 -22.85 1.21 -10.18
N SER A 158 -22.72 0.04 -9.52
CA SER A 158 -22.39 -0.04 -8.09
C SER A 158 -21.00 0.52 -7.80
N TRP A 159 -20.01 0.26 -8.66
CA TRP A 159 -18.68 0.87 -8.54
C TRP A 159 -18.70 2.37 -8.82
N ALA A 160 -19.44 2.83 -9.81
CA ALA A 160 -19.60 4.26 -10.07
C ALA A 160 -20.17 4.99 -8.84
N MET A 161 -21.24 4.45 -8.22
CA MET A 161 -21.81 5.01 -6.99
C MET A 161 -20.83 5.02 -5.83
N GLY A 162 -20.06 3.93 -5.65
CA GLY A 162 -18.99 3.88 -4.64
C GLY A 162 -17.93 4.95 -4.88
N CYS A 163 -17.52 5.18 -6.12
CA CYS A 163 -16.58 6.24 -6.49
C CYS A 163 -17.15 7.65 -6.26
N TYR A 164 -18.43 7.87 -6.53
CA TYR A 164 -19.08 9.16 -6.21
C TYR A 164 -19.13 9.43 -4.71
N VAL A 165 -19.42 8.42 -3.89
CA VAL A 165 -19.35 8.54 -2.42
C VAL A 165 -17.94 8.89 -2.00
N ALA A 166 -16.92 8.20 -2.55
CA ALA A 166 -15.52 8.50 -2.27
C ALA A 166 -15.13 9.93 -2.69
N ALA A 167 -15.61 10.40 -3.85
CA ALA A 167 -15.39 11.76 -4.32
C ALA A 167 -16.02 12.80 -3.38
N GLY A 168 -17.27 12.58 -2.97
CA GLY A 168 -17.97 13.46 -2.03
C GLY A 168 -17.24 13.59 -0.69
N LEU A 169 -16.75 12.49 -0.15
CA LEU A 169 -15.93 12.51 1.06
C LEU A 169 -14.57 13.20 0.85
N CYS A 170 -13.94 13.02 -0.30
CA CYS A 170 -12.71 13.73 -0.64
C CYS A 170 -12.96 15.25 -0.69
N LEU A 171 -14.06 15.69 -1.26
CA LEU A 171 -14.48 17.09 -1.31
C LEU A 171 -14.73 17.65 0.10
N LEU A 172 -15.42 16.89 0.95
CA LEU A 172 -15.70 17.27 2.34
C LEU A 172 -14.39 17.49 3.12
N PHE A 173 -13.43 16.58 2.98
CA PHE A 173 -12.11 16.74 3.60
C PHE A 173 -11.33 17.91 3.01
N ALA A 174 -11.41 18.18 1.71
CA ALA A 174 -10.79 19.33 1.07
C ALA A 174 -11.35 20.65 1.65
N PHE A 175 -12.67 20.77 1.84
CA PHE A 175 -13.29 21.90 2.51
C PHE A 175 -12.84 22.04 3.96
N HIS A 176 -12.79 20.95 4.71
CA HIS A 176 -12.26 20.95 6.07
C HIS A 176 -10.81 21.47 6.10
N HIS A 177 -9.96 21.01 5.20
CA HIS A 177 -8.57 21.46 5.12
C HIS A 177 -8.47 22.93 4.71
N MET A 178 -9.34 23.42 3.83
CA MET A 178 -9.36 24.83 3.43
C MET A 178 -9.62 25.76 4.62
N ILE A 179 -10.52 25.36 5.54
CA ILE A 179 -10.90 26.14 6.72
C ILE A 179 -9.83 26.04 7.82
N TRP A 180 -9.37 24.83 8.14
CA TRP A 180 -8.57 24.56 9.34
C TRP A 180 -7.06 24.61 9.14
N LEU A 181 -6.55 24.38 7.91
CA LEU A 181 -5.12 24.46 7.67
C LEU A 181 -4.62 25.89 7.71
N ARG A 182 -3.65 26.16 8.60
CA ARG A 182 -3.00 27.47 8.72
C ARG A 182 -1.92 27.63 7.65
N ASN A 183 -1.67 28.88 7.24
CA ASN A 183 -0.50 29.16 6.39
C ASN A 183 0.78 28.92 7.21
N PRO A 184 1.75 28.17 6.71
CA PRO A 184 3.05 28.08 7.35
C PRO A 184 3.65 29.49 7.42
N ARG A 185 4.27 29.83 8.56
CA ARG A 185 4.99 31.09 8.69
C ARG A 185 6.02 31.17 7.57
N VAL A 186 6.03 32.28 6.86
CA VAL A 186 6.99 32.56 5.78
C VAL A 186 8.36 32.76 6.42
N GLY A 187 9.02 31.67 6.70
CA GLY A 187 10.42 31.66 7.09
C GLY A 187 11.17 30.94 5.97
N ASP A 188 12.02 31.64 5.30
CA ASP A 188 12.82 31.23 4.13
C ASP A 188 12.02 30.83 2.88
N SER A 189 11.80 31.84 2.05
CA SER A 189 11.64 31.68 0.61
C SER A 189 12.72 30.73 0.10
N GLY A 190 12.32 29.49 -0.15
CA GLY A 190 13.22 28.46 -0.62
C GLY A 190 14.01 28.97 -1.80
N ALA A 191 15.30 28.88 -1.71
CA ALA A 191 16.17 29.13 -2.84
C ALA A 191 15.55 28.48 -4.08
N LYS A 192 15.41 29.24 -5.17
CA LYS A 192 14.89 28.78 -6.45
C LYS A 192 15.77 27.64 -6.98
N HIS A 193 15.58 26.44 -6.46
CA HIS A 193 16.30 25.27 -6.96
C HIS A 193 15.76 24.91 -8.34
N SER A 194 16.63 24.89 -9.32
CA SER A 194 16.26 24.40 -10.66
C SER A 194 15.82 22.94 -10.56
N LEU A 195 14.84 22.53 -11.36
CA LEU A 195 14.37 21.15 -11.42
C LEU A 195 15.52 20.16 -11.62
N GLY A 196 16.40 20.45 -12.58
CA GLY A 196 17.58 19.61 -12.86
C GLY A 196 18.55 19.55 -11.67
N GLY A 197 18.71 20.64 -10.90
CA GLY A 197 19.54 20.66 -9.69
C GLY A 197 18.97 19.79 -8.57
N SER A 198 17.64 19.74 -8.41
CA SER A 198 17.00 18.92 -7.39
C SER A 198 17.01 17.42 -7.73
N VAL A 199 16.75 17.04 -8.99
CA VAL A 199 16.87 15.64 -9.44
C VAL A 199 18.30 15.17 -9.32
N LYS A 200 19.28 15.99 -9.77
CA LYS A 200 20.72 15.70 -9.59
C LYS A 200 21.09 15.54 -8.11
N ALA A 201 20.49 16.30 -7.21
CA ALA A 201 20.73 16.15 -5.76
C ALA A 201 20.22 14.82 -5.22
N GLU A 202 19.04 14.36 -5.64
CA GLU A 202 18.53 13.04 -5.25
C GLU A 202 19.37 11.90 -5.85
N LEU A 203 19.79 12.01 -7.12
CA LEU A 203 20.69 11.04 -7.74
C LEU A 203 22.05 10.98 -7.02
N ARG A 204 22.65 12.13 -6.65
CA ARG A 204 23.89 12.16 -5.86
C ARG A 204 23.75 11.45 -4.51
N ILE A 205 22.57 11.48 -3.89
CA ILE A 205 22.33 10.75 -2.63
C ILE A 205 22.35 9.25 -2.90
N ILE A 206 21.69 8.81 -3.98
CA ILE A 206 21.70 7.40 -4.40
C ILE A 206 23.14 6.94 -4.72
N ASP A 207 23.91 7.77 -5.44
CA ASP A 207 25.30 7.48 -5.77
C ASP A 207 26.17 7.34 -4.51
N ARG A 208 26.03 8.28 -3.55
CA ARG A 208 26.72 8.20 -2.25
C ARG A 208 26.34 6.96 -1.42
N ILE A 209 25.08 6.49 -1.53
CA ILE A 209 24.67 5.23 -0.91
C ILE A 209 25.36 4.06 -1.59
N ARG A 210 25.44 4.09 -2.94
CA ARG A 210 26.12 3.03 -3.71
C ARG A 210 27.63 2.97 -3.48
N GLU A 211 28.27 4.10 -3.17
CA GLU A 211 29.69 4.16 -2.81
C GLU A 211 30.00 3.49 -1.46
N GLN A 212 29.01 3.31 -0.59
CA GLN A 212 29.22 2.66 0.71
C GLN A 212 29.48 1.16 0.52
N LYS A 213 30.54 0.64 1.12
CA LYS A 213 30.88 -0.79 1.06
C LYS A 213 29.74 -1.64 1.64
N GLY A 214 29.16 -2.50 0.81
CA GLY A 214 28.08 -3.42 1.20
C GLY A 214 26.67 -2.82 1.24
N TRP A 215 26.42 -1.69 0.57
CA TRP A 215 25.11 -1.03 0.47
C TRP A 215 23.98 -1.95 -0.03
N TRP A 216 24.29 -2.93 -0.86
CA TRP A 216 23.32 -3.87 -1.42
C TRP A 216 22.76 -4.86 -0.38
N ARG A 217 23.49 -5.15 0.71
CA ARG A 217 23.07 -6.12 1.74
C ARG A 217 21.76 -5.72 2.43
N PRO A 218 21.63 -4.51 3.01
CA PRO A 218 20.37 -4.11 3.61
C PRO A 218 19.22 -4.03 2.61
N VAL A 219 19.49 -3.65 1.35
CA VAL A 219 18.47 -3.65 0.28
C VAL A 219 17.99 -5.07 0.00
N LEU A 220 18.93 -6.02 -0.12
CA LEU A 220 18.60 -7.43 -0.35
C LEU A 220 17.87 -8.04 0.86
N ILE A 221 18.27 -7.70 2.09
CA ILE A 221 17.55 -8.14 3.31
C ILE A 221 16.10 -7.63 3.29
N LEU A 222 15.88 -6.37 2.96
CA LEU A 222 14.54 -5.81 2.85
C LEU A 222 13.71 -6.54 1.78
N PHE A 223 14.31 -6.80 0.61
CA PHE A 223 13.67 -7.55 -0.46
C PHE A 223 13.31 -8.96 -0.04
N LEU A 224 14.23 -9.71 0.56
CA LEU A 224 13.99 -11.07 1.04
C LEU A 224 12.89 -11.13 2.13
N LEU A 225 12.87 -10.17 3.04
CA LEU A 225 11.82 -10.10 4.08
C LEU A 225 10.44 -9.82 3.49
N LEU A 226 10.37 -9.03 2.41
CA LEU A 226 9.10 -8.62 1.81
C LEU A 226 8.66 -9.49 0.62
N LEU A 227 9.54 -10.31 0.04
CA LEU A 227 9.22 -11.14 -1.12
C LEU A 227 8.00 -12.03 -0.91
N PRO A 228 7.91 -12.84 0.16
CA PRO A 228 6.74 -13.69 0.40
C PRO A 228 5.47 -12.87 0.60
N GLN A 229 5.58 -11.71 1.22
CA GLN A 229 4.43 -10.81 1.47
C GLN A 229 3.99 -10.09 0.18
N GLY A 230 4.93 -9.75 -0.70
CA GLY A 230 4.62 -9.19 -2.02
C GLY A 230 3.87 -10.19 -2.90
N LEU A 231 4.30 -11.46 -2.90
CA LEU A 231 3.57 -12.55 -3.56
C LEU A 231 2.16 -12.71 -2.97
N MET A 232 2.02 -12.64 -1.64
CA MET A 232 0.72 -12.75 -0.97
C MET A 232 -0.22 -11.58 -1.22
N PHE A 233 0.29 -10.39 -1.52
CA PHE A 233 -0.49 -9.16 -1.47
C PHE A 233 -1.73 -9.16 -2.37
N HIS A 234 -1.58 -9.57 -3.63
CA HIS A 234 -2.69 -9.72 -4.57
C HIS A 234 -3.28 -11.14 -4.56
N ALA A 235 -2.43 -12.17 -4.41
CA ALA A 235 -2.88 -13.57 -4.46
C ALA A 235 -3.95 -13.91 -3.41
N ARG A 236 -3.86 -13.31 -2.21
CA ARG A 236 -4.90 -13.51 -1.17
C ARG A 236 -6.27 -13.00 -1.61
N VAL A 237 -6.32 -11.84 -2.32
CA VAL A 237 -7.59 -11.28 -2.81
C VAL A 237 -8.12 -12.12 -3.97
N LEU A 238 -7.23 -12.55 -4.87
CA LEU A 238 -7.58 -13.50 -5.94
C LEU A 238 -8.20 -14.77 -5.37
N TYR A 239 -7.57 -15.37 -4.36
CA TYR A 239 -8.03 -16.61 -3.74
C TYR A 239 -9.42 -16.46 -3.10
N LEU A 240 -9.68 -15.34 -2.44
CA LEU A 240 -10.97 -15.05 -1.84
C LEU A 240 -12.05 -14.84 -2.89
N TYR A 241 -11.72 -14.12 -3.97
CA TYR A 241 -12.70 -13.73 -4.98
C TYR A 241 -12.99 -14.82 -6.01
N MET A 242 -11.97 -15.57 -6.46
CA MET A 242 -12.13 -16.57 -7.51
C MET A 242 -13.13 -17.67 -7.12
N PRO A 243 -13.96 -18.13 -8.08
CA PRO A 243 -14.94 -19.19 -7.84
C PRO A 243 -14.29 -20.48 -7.33
N ARG A 244 -15.07 -21.26 -6.58
CA ARG A 244 -14.64 -22.59 -6.09
C ARG A 244 -14.30 -23.56 -7.23
N ALA A 245 -14.93 -23.42 -8.40
CA ALA A 245 -14.57 -24.18 -9.61
C ALA A 245 -13.10 -23.97 -10.03
N ASN A 246 -12.53 -22.82 -9.73
CA ASN A 246 -11.12 -22.47 -9.98
C ASN A 246 -10.25 -22.62 -8.71
N ASN A 247 -10.66 -23.46 -7.77
CA ASN A 247 -9.99 -23.66 -6.47
C ASN A 247 -9.83 -22.37 -5.63
N GLY A 248 -10.66 -21.35 -5.87
CA GLY A 248 -10.81 -20.19 -5.00
C GLY A 248 -11.86 -20.42 -3.92
N LEU A 249 -12.13 -19.42 -3.08
CA LEU A 249 -13.18 -19.49 -2.05
C LEU A 249 -14.56 -19.02 -2.54
N GLY A 250 -14.62 -18.22 -3.59
CA GLY A 250 -15.88 -17.66 -4.13
C GLY A 250 -16.58 -16.71 -3.16
N CYS A 251 -15.82 -15.95 -2.37
CA CYS A 251 -16.38 -15.01 -1.41
C CYS A 251 -17.06 -13.84 -2.12
N SER A 252 -18.18 -13.40 -1.59
CA SER A 252 -18.85 -12.19 -2.02
C SER A 252 -18.02 -10.94 -1.69
N ILE A 253 -18.31 -9.84 -2.38
CA ILE A 253 -17.65 -8.54 -2.13
C ILE A 253 -17.84 -8.09 -0.69
N HIS A 254 -19.01 -8.34 -0.08
CA HIS A 254 -19.27 -8.03 1.34
C HIS A 254 -18.33 -8.80 2.27
N GLU A 255 -18.17 -10.11 2.05
CA GLU A 255 -17.33 -10.98 2.88
C GLU A 255 -15.88 -10.56 2.78
N ILE A 256 -15.39 -10.21 1.56
CA ILE A 256 -14.04 -9.69 1.35
C ILE A 256 -13.87 -8.36 2.08
N GLY A 257 -14.80 -7.41 1.92
CA GLY A 257 -14.78 -6.12 2.60
C GLY A 257 -14.76 -6.27 4.12
N PHE A 258 -15.57 -7.17 4.67
CA PHE A 258 -15.60 -7.40 6.11
C PHE A 258 -14.34 -8.13 6.62
N ALA A 259 -13.99 -9.26 6.01
CA ALA A 259 -12.87 -10.08 6.48
C ALA A 259 -11.51 -9.39 6.25
N GLN A 260 -11.23 -8.89 5.04
CA GLN A 260 -9.94 -8.25 4.73
C GLN A 260 -9.91 -6.78 5.12
N GLY A 261 -10.97 -6.03 4.78
CA GLY A 261 -11.01 -4.57 4.93
C GLY A 261 -11.31 -4.11 6.34
N THR A 262 -12.04 -4.87 7.14
CA THR A 262 -12.36 -4.50 8.52
C THR A 262 -11.53 -5.33 9.50
N VAL A 263 -11.77 -6.63 9.60
CA VAL A 263 -11.11 -7.51 10.58
C VAL A 263 -9.60 -7.57 10.31
N GLY A 264 -9.21 -7.75 9.04
CA GLY A 264 -7.81 -7.84 8.63
C GLY A 264 -7.04 -6.55 8.90
N VAL A 265 -7.59 -5.39 8.57
CA VAL A 265 -6.92 -4.10 8.80
C VAL A 265 -6.80 -3.79 10.30
N ILE A 266 -7.79 -4.12 11.11
CA ILE A 266 -7.70 -3.98 12.57
C ILE A 266 -6.58 -4.88 13.11
N ALA A 267 -6.56 -6.15 12.73
CA ALA A 267 -5.54 -7.10 13.16
C ALA A 267 -4.12 -6.67 12.71
N PHE A 268 -3.98 -6.24 11.46
CA PHE A 268 -2.75 -5.67 10.95
C PHE A 268 -2.28 -4.45 11.76
N SER A 269 -3.20 -3.55 12.10
CA SER A 269 -2.90 -2.35 12.86
C SER A 269 -2.42 -2.67 14.27
N VAL A 270 -3.07 -3.63 14.95
CA VAL A 270 -2.64 -4.15 16.25
C VAL A 270 -1.26 -4.78 16.16
N GLY A 271 -1.04 -5.66 15.18
CA GLY A 271 0.27 -6.27 14.94
C GLY A 271 1.36 -5.24 14.69
N LEU A 272 1.11 -4.25 13.84
CA LEU A 272 2.06 -3.18 13.53
C LEU A 272 2.39 -2.31 14.75
N PHE A 273 1.39 -2.02 15.58
CA PHE A 273 1.60 -1.29 16.84
C PHE A 273 2.46 -2.10 17.82
N LEU A 274 2.13 -3.37 18.02
CA LEU A 274 2.89 -4.29 18.88
C LEU A 274 4.33 -4.47 18.38
N GLY A 275 4.53 -4.74 17.08
CA GLY A 275 5.85 -4.89 16.48
C GLY A 275 6.73 -3.67 16.68
N ARG A 276 6.17 -2.47 16.47
CA ARG A 276 6.89 -1.20 16.72
C ARG A 276 7.20 -0.98 18.20
N ARG A 277 6.31 -1.36 19.09
CA ARG A 277 6.54 -1.28 20.55
C ARG A 277 7.67 -2.23 20.98
N LEU A 278 7.66 -3.46 20.50
CA LEU A 278 8.69 -4.45 20.76
C LEU A 278 10.08 -3.96 20.29
N VAL A 279 10.19 -3.44 19.06
CA VAL A 279 11.43 -2.88 18.51
C VAL A 279 11.97 -1.69 19.32
N ARG A 280 11.10 -0.96 20.05
CA ARG A 280 11.52 0.17 20.90
C ARG A 280 12.01 -0.28 22.28
N HIS A 281 11.45 -1.35 22.83
CA HIS A 281 11.70 -1.76 24.22
C HIS A 281 12.78 -2.84 24.37
N TYR A 282 13.00 -3.65 23.34
CA TYR A 282 13.95 -4.74 23.38
C TYR A 282 15.15 -4.51 22.46
N SER A 283 16.30 -5.14 22.78
CA SER A 283 17.45 -5.11 21.89
C SER A 283 17.13 -5.78 20.54
N LEU A 284 17.68 -5.21 19.48
CA LEU A 284 17.47 -5.67 18.11
C LEU A 284 17.86 -7.13 17.89
N GLU A 285 18.92 -7.58 18.53
CA GLU A 285 19.40 -8.96 18.46
C GLU A 285 18.36 -9.96 18.96
N ARG A 286 17.70 -9.62 20.09
CA ARG A 286 16.69 -10.49 20.71
C ARG A 286 15.38 -10.53 19.94
N ILE A 287 14.94 -9.38 19.39
CA ILE A 287 13.57 -9.28 18.83
C ILE A 287 13.53 -9.53 17.31
N PHE A 288 14.66 -9.44 16.61
CA PHE A 288 14.70 -9.56 15.15
C PHE A 288 14.11 -10.89 14.68
N TRP A 289 14.58 -12.00 15.22
CA TRP A 289 14.16 -13.33 14.78
C TRP A 289 12.69 -13.64 15.04
N PRO A 290 12.11 -13.37 16.23
CA PRO A 290 10.68 -13.53 16.46
C PRO A 290 9.81 -12.73 15.49
N LEU A 291 10.19 -11.48 15.19
CA LEU A 291 9.45 -10.65 14.26
C LEU A 291 9.64 -11.08 12.79
N ALA A 292 10.82 -11.53 12.41
CA ALA A 292 11.07 -12.10 11.09
C ALA A 292 10.28 -13.41 10.90
N LEU A 293 10.20 -14.25 11.92
CA LEU A 293 9.41 -15.48 11.90
C LEU A 293 7.92 -15.17 11.72
N SER A 294 7.39 -14.09 12.32
CA SER A 294 5.98 -13.72 12.11
C SER A 294 5.67 -13.41 10.64
N LEU A 295 6.61 -12.82 9.88
CA LEU A 295 6.45 -12.64 8.43
C LEU A 295 6.41 -13.96 7.69
N VAL A 296 7.21 -14.93 8.11
CA VAL A 296 7.27 -16.28 7.51
C VAL A 296 6.00 -17.05 7.78
N LEU A 297 5.40 -16.93 8.95
CA LEU A 297 4.20 -17.68 9.34
C LEU A 297 2.93 -17.21 8.62
N SER A 298 2.86 -15.95 8.21
CA SER A 298 1.67 -15.41 7.53
C SER A 298 1.27 -16.18 6.25
N PRO A 299 2.18 -16.54 5.31
CA PRO A 299 1.83 -17.37 4.14
C PRO A 299 1.28 -18.76 4.49
N PHE A 300 1.72 -19.37 5.59
CA PHE A 300 1.24 -20.70 6.01
C PHE A 300 -0.24 -20.71 6.37
N VAL A 301 -0.77 -19.58 6.85
CA VAL A 301 -2.21 -19.47 7.13
C VAL A 301 -3.02 -19.64 5.84
N TYR A 302 -2.61 -19.02 4.74
CA TYR A 302 -3.29 -19.16 3.45
C TYR A 302 -3.09 -20.54 2.84
N LEU A 303 -1.93 -21.17 3.01
CA LEU A 303 -1.73 -22.57 2.67
C LEU A 303 -2.70 -23.46 3.45
N GLY A 304 -2.85 -23.23 4.75
CA GLY A 304 -3.84 -23.94 5.58
C GLY A 304 -5.27 -23.77 5.05
N MET A 305 -5.63 -22.57 4.59
CA MET A 305 -6.96 -22.32 4.01
C MET A 305 -7.18 -23.05 2.66
N THR A 306 -6.15 -23.37 1.90
CA THR A 306 -6.32 -24.18 0.68
C THR A 306 -6.51 -25.68 0.99
N ILE A 307 -5.94 -26.17 2.10
CA ILE A 307 -6.09 -27.56 2.55
C ILE A 307 -7.43 -27.74 3.29
N TRP A 308 -7.78 -26.79 4.15
CA TRP A 308 -9.04 -26.74 4.90
C TRP A 308 -9.77 -25.42 4.62
N PRO A 309 -10.53 -25.35 3.51
CA PRO A 309 -11.22 -24.14 3.12
C PRO A 309 -12.26 -23.72 4.17
N PRO A 310 -12.26 -22.46 4.62
CA PRO A 310 -13.27 -21.98 5.55
C PRO A 310 -14.66 -22.06 4.93
N GLN A 311 -15.62 -22.61 5.69
CA GLN A 311 -17.01 -22.80 5.25
C GLN A 311 -17.92 -21.66 5.77
N ALA A 312 -17.51 -20.98 6.83
CA ALA A 312 -18.27 -19.91 7.44
C ALA A 312 -17.46 -18.62 7.52
N LEU A 313 -18.16 -17.47 7.50
CA LEU A 313 -17.54 -16.15 7.54
C LEU A 313 -16.62 -15.95 8.77
N TRP A 314 -17.01 -16.48 9.94
CA TRP A 314 -16.18 -16.34 11.14
C TRP A 314 -14.84 -17.08 11.02
N GLN A 315 -14.80 -18.25 10.34
CA GLN A 315 -13.55 -18.99 10.07
C GLN A 315 -12.64 -18.20 9.13
N LEU A 316 -13.22 -17.60 8.07
CA LEU A 316 -12.52 -16.70 7.16
C LEU A 316 -11.94 -15.50 7.91
N CYS A 317 -12.72 -14.87 8.78
CA CYS A 317 -12.29 -13.75 9.60
C CYS A 317 -11.15 -14.15 10.55
N LEU A 318 -11.21 -15.34 11.17
CA LEU A 318 -10.16 -15.83 12.07
C LEU A 318 -8.85 -16.04 11.34
N CYS A 319 -8.88 -16.74 10.19
CA CYS A 319 -7.69 -16.95 9.36
C CYS A 319 -7.09 -15.62 8.89
N THR A 320 -7.92 -14.71 8.38
CA THR A 320 -7.50 -13.37 7.96
C THR A 320 -6.91 -12.58 9.11
N MET A 321 -7.53 -12.62 10.29
CA MET A 321 -7.05 -11.96 11.48
C MET A 321 -5.64 -12.44 11.87
N ILE A 322 -5.43 -13.75 11.92
CA ILE A 322 -4.12 -14.33 12.26
C ILE A 322 -3.07 -13.93 11.22
N ALA A 323 -3.35 -14.09 9.93
CA ALA A 323 -2.41 -13.76 8.87
C ALA A 323 -2.00 -12.28 8.87
N GLN A 324 -2.98 -11.38 9.05
CA GLN A 324 -2.76 -9.94 9.05
C GLN A 324 -2.06 -9.44 10.33
N LEU A 325 -2.37 -10.05 11.49
CA LEU A 325 -1.69 -9.77 12.75
C LEU A 325 -0.20 -10.13 12.63
N LEU A 326 0.11 -11.32 12.13
CA LEU A 326 1.48 -11.79 11.92
C LEU A 326 2.24 -10.88 10.93
N PHE A 327 1.61 -10.50 9.83
CA PHE A 327 2.19 -9.58 8.86
C PHE A 327 2.47 -8.21 9.47
N GLY A 328 1.50 -7.61 10.17
CA GLY A 328 1.66 -6.33 10.85
C GLY A 328 2.78 -6.35 11.89
N LEU A 329 2.84 -7.42 12.70
CA LEU A 329 3.87 -7.62 13.72
C LEU A 329 5.27 -7.62 13.10
N GLY A 330 5.47 -8.39 12.04
CA GLY A 330 6.75 -8.53 11.36
C GLY A 330 7.21 -7.28 10.61
N LEU A 331 6.29 -6.44 10.11
CA LEU A 331 6.66 -5.18 9.45
C LEU A 331 7.47 -4.22 10.35
N GLY A 332 7.40 -4.40 11.65
CA GLY A 332 8.19 -3.62 12.61
C GLY A 332 9.68 -3.64 12.30
N ILE A 333 10.23 -4.77 11.83
CA ILE A 333 11.66 -4.93 11.55
C ILE A 333 12.11 -4.37 10.19
N CYS A 334 11.22 -4.16 9.23
CA CYS A 334 11.59 -3.67 7.89
C CYS A 334 12.25 -2.28 7.91
N ARG A 335 12.11 -1.54 9.02
CA ARG A 335 12.81 -0.27 9.22
C ARG A 335 14.31 -0.42 9.46
N LEU A 336 14.75 -1.56 9.96
CA LEU A 336 16.14 -1.79 10.36
C LEU A 336 17.10 -1.82 9.16
N PRO A 337 16.84 -2.62 8.10
CA PRO A 337 17.67 -2.58 6.91
C PRO A 337 17.75 -1.18 6.31
N ILE A 338 16.62 -0.44 6.32
CA ILE A 338 16.56 0.91 5.79
C ILE A 338 17.40 1.89 6.63
N SER A 339 17.39 1.76 7.96
CA SER A 339 18.23 2.62 8.82
C SER A 339 19.72 2.30 8.67
N ALA A 340 20.08 1.05 8.37
CA ALA A 340 21.47 0.63 8.16
C ALA A 340 22.08 1.21 6.86
N ILE A 341 21.28 1.47 5.84
CA ILE A 341 21.73 2.12 4.58
C ILE A 341 22.22 3.55 4.84
N SER A 342 21.74 4.21 5.92
CA SER A 342 21.87 5.66 6.08
C SER A 342 22.99 6.16 6.93
N GLY A 343 23.42 5.38 7.88
CA GLY A 343 24.21 5.97 8.95
C GLY A 343 23.52 7.17 9.63
N ALA A 344 24.08 7.71 10.70
CA ALA A 344 23.49 8.82 11.45
C ALA A 344 23.36 10.10 10.60
N ARG A 345 24.22 10.31 9.61
CA ARG A 345 24.33 11.54 8.80
C ARG A 345 23.16 11.75 7.81
N TYR A 346 22.53 10.66 7.32
CA TYR A 346 21.49 10.72 6.29
C TYR A 346 20.10 10.30 6.78
N ARG A 347 19.88 10.31 8.11
CA ARG A 347 18.64 9.86 8.75
C ARG A 347 17.36 10.46 8.16
N ASN A 348 17.38 11.76 7.82
CA ASN A 348 16.22 12.43 7.22
C ASN A 348 15.97 11.97 5.76
N THR A 349 17.02 11.75 5.01
CA THR A 349 16.93 11.30 3.61
C THR A 349 16.36 9.88 3.53
N ILE A 350 16.70 9.03 4.48
CA ILE A 350 16.27 7.62 4.50
C ILE A 350 14.85 7.44 4.96
N ASN A 351 14.41 8.26 5.91
CA ASN A 351 12.97 8.31 6.19
C ASN A 351 12.14 8.62 4.92
N MET A 352 12.73 9.22 3.90
CA MET A 352 12.10 9.51 2.61
C MET A 352 12.22 8.37 1.60
N LEU A 353 13.32 7.61 1.64
CA LEU A 353 13.53 6.45 0.79
C LEU A 353 12.76 5.20 1.28
N GLN A 354 12.27 5.20 2.53
CA GLN A 354 11.57 4.05 3.10
C GLN A 354 10.38 3.60 2.26
N ILE A 355 9.48 4.52 1.89
CA ILE A 355 8.30 4.19 1.10
C ILE A 355 8.68 3.71 -0.30
N PRO A 356 9.53 4.44 -1.07
CA PRO A 356 10.00 3.97 -2.36
C PRO A 356 10.66 2.59 -2.33
N LEU A 357 11.53 2.31 -1.35
CA LEU A 357 12.22 1.01 -1.24
C LEU A 357 11.25 -0.13 -0.90
N VAL A 358 10.34 0.08 0.03
CA VAL A 358 9.29 -0.92 0.37
C VAL A 358 8.38 -1.15 -0.83
N SER A 359 7.93 -0.08 -1.51
CA SER A 359 7.09 -0.20 -2.71
C SER A 359 7.81 -0.91 -3.85
N ALA A 360 9.09 -0.64 -4.07
CA ALA A 360 9.90 -1.33 -5.07
C ALA A 360 10.09 -2.82 -4.74
N ALA A 361 10.31 -3.17 -3.48
CA ALA A 361 10.44 -4.55 -3.03
C ALA A 361 9.15 -5.36 -3.19
N LEU A 362 7.99 -4.71 -3.07
CA LEU A 362 6.68 -5.34 -3.24
C LEU A 362 6.24 -5.39 -4.71
N PHE A 363 6.65 -4.44 -5.54
CA PHE A 363 6.14 -4.23 -6.90
C PHE A 363 6.26 -5.48 -7.79
N VAL A 364 7.46 -6.03 -7.92
CA VAL A 364 7.71 -7.19 -8.80
C VAL A 364 6.97 -8.44 -8.35
N PRO A 365 7.04 -8.86 -7.05
CA PRO A 365 6.29 -10.02 -6.59
C PRO A 365 4.76 -9.85 -6.74
N MET A 366 4.24 -8.66 -6.49
CA MET A 366 2.82 -8.35 -6.68
C MET A 366 2.38 -8.49 -8.14
N ALA A 367 3.20 -7.96 -9.07
CA ALA A 367 2.91 -8.02 -10.50
C ALA A 367 2.90 -9.46 -11.03
N LEU A 368 3.79 -10.31 -10.54
CA LEU A 368 3.92 -11.71 -10.97
C LEU A 368 2.89 -12.64 -10.33
N SER A 369 2.28 -12.24 -9.22
CA SER A 369 1.43 -13.12 -8.41
C SER A 369 0.26 -13.71 -9.19
N GLY A 370 -0.43 -12.94 -10.02
CA GLY A 370 -1.56 -13.44 -10.82
C GLY A 370 -1.14 -14.41 -11.90
N LEU A 371 -0.05 -14.12 -12.62
CA LEU A 371 0.50 -15.04 -13.62
C LEU A 371 0.90 -16.37 -13.00
N LEU A 372 1.54 -16.34 -11.85
CA LEU A 372 1.95 -17.55 -11.14
C LEU A 372 0.73 -18.33 -10.63
N VAL A 373 -0.32 -17.65 -10.16
CA VAL A 373 -1.56 -18.29 -9.75
C VAL A 373 -2.28 -18.97 -10.94
N GLU A 374 -2.31 -18.31 -12.11
CA GLU A 374 -2.91 -18.90 -13.32
C GLU A 374 -2.16 -20.15 -13.79
N GLN A 375 -0.84 -20.18 -13.68
CA GLN A 375 -0.01 -21.30 -14.13
C GLN A 375 0.02 -22.48 -13.13
N LEU A 376 0.09 -22.18 -11.82
CA LEU A 376 0.34 -23.17 -10.77
C LEU A 376 -0.95 -23.60 -10.05
N GLY A 377 -2.01 -22.81 -10.13
CA GLY A 377 -3.17 -22.93 -9.26
C GLY A 377 -2.87 -22.49 -7.81
N PHE A 378 -3.92 -22.26 -7.02
CA PHE A 378 -3.77 -21.72 -5.67
C PHE A 378 -3.00 -22.63 -4.71
N ASN A 379 -3.25 -23.94 -4.75
CA ASN A 379 -2.63 -24.88 -3.82
C ASN A 379 -1.11 -24.90 -3.95
N LEU A 380 -0.60 -25.09 -5.18
CA LEU A 380 0.83 -25.12 -5.45
C LEU A 380 1.46 -23.74 -5.26
N TYR A 381 0.76 -22.69 -5.64
CA TYR A 381 1.22 -21.32 -5.42
C TYR A 381 1.46 -21.00 -3.94
N PHE A 382 0.47 -21.27 -3.06
CA PHE A 382 0.64 -21.02 -1.64
C PHE A 382 1.65 -21.95 -0.98
N LEU A 383 1.78 -23.19 -1.46
CA LEU A 383 2.83 -24.10 -1.02
C LEU A 383 4.22 -23.54 -1.34
N ILE A 384 4.45 -23.13 -2.59
CA ILE A 384 5.72 -22.51 -3.00
C ILE A 384 6.01 -21.25 -2.21
N ASN A 385 5.01 -20.39 -2.04
CA ASN A 385 5.19 -19.15 -1.26
C ASN A 385 5.49 -19.42 0.22
N ALA A 386 4.81 -20.40 0.83
CA ALA A 386 5.06 -20.82 2.20
C ALA A 386 6.47 -21.42 2.38
N LEU A 387 6.97 -22.19 1.40
CA LEU A 387 8.34 -22.71 1.40
C LEU A 387 9.38 -21.64 1.06
N CYS A 388 9.05 -20.68 0.22
CA CYS A 388 9.93 -19.54 -0.08
C CYS A 388 10.20 -18.68 1.16
N ALA A 389 9.24 -18.52 2.05
CA ALA A 389 9.36 -17.66 3.22
C ALA A 389 10.50 -18.08 4.19
N PRO A 390 10.64 -19.34 4.64
CA PRO A 390 11.79 -19.77 5.45
C PRO A 390 13.11 -19.72 4.67
N VAL A 391 13.13 -20.00 3.37
CA VAL A 391 14.32 -19.87 2.52
C VAL A 391 14.79 -18.42 2.49
N CYS A 392 13.90 -17.45 2.32
CA CYS A 392 14.20 -16.03 2.42
C CYS A 392 14.77 -15.66 3.79
N LEU A 393 14.23 -16.24 4.88
CA LEU A 393 14.72 -16.00 6.22
C LEU A 393 16.12 -16.56 6.43
N LEU A 394 16.45 -17.72 5.88
CA LEU A 394 17.82 -18.25 5.86
C LEU A 394 18.78 -17.33 5.09
N GLY A 395 18.36 -16.80 3.92
CA GLY A 395 19.11 -15.79 3.18
C GLY A 395 19.41 -14.54 4.02
N VAL A 396 18.43 -14.06 4.77
CA VAL A 396 18.61 -12.96 5.72
C VAL A 396 19.62 -13.30 6.82
N LYS A 397 19.59 -14.54 7.35
CA LYS A 397 20.57 -15.01 8.35
C LYS A 397 22.00 -14.95 7.83
N LEU A 398 22.22 -15.35 6.57
CA LEU A 398 23.54 -15.35 5.95
C LEU A 398 24.07 -13.93 5.69
N LEU A 399 23.20 -12.97 5.44
CA LEU A 399 23.56 -11.58 5.13
C LEU A 399 23.73 -10.70 6.37
N LYS A 400 23.19 -11.12 7.53
CA LYS A 400 23.09 -10.32 8.75
C LYS A 400 24.39 -10.06 9.53
N PRO A 401 25.49 -10.86 9.53
CA PRO A 401 26.60 -10.75 10.48
C PRO A 401 27.30 -9.39 10.59
N LYS A 402 26.89 -8.37 9.81
CA LYS A 402 27.49 -7.02 9.81
C LYS A 402 26.50 -5.86 9.95
N LEU A 403 25.25 -6.12 10.27
CA LEU A 403 24.19 -5.10 10.36
C LEU A 403 23.74 -4.77 11.78
N ILE A 404 24.22 -5.53 12.77
CA ILE A 404 23.94 -5.34 14.21
C ILE A 404 25.25 -5.22 14.96
#